data_1b8a905ac895f3121dbd93109da6372e
#
_entry.id   1b8a905ac895f3121dbd93109da6372e
#
_cell.length_a   1.000
_cell.length_b   1.000
_cell.length_c   1.000
_cell.angle_alpha   90.00
_cell.angle_beta   90.00
_cell.angle_gamma   90.00
#
_symmetry.space_group_name_H-M   'P 1'
#
loop_
_entity.id
_entity.type
_entity.pdbx_description
1 polymer ?
#
loop_
_entity_poly.entity_id
_entity_poly.type
_entity_poly.pdbx_seq_one_letter_code
_entity_poly.pdbx_strand_id
1 'polypeptide(L)'
;FEIGKANVLREGKDVAIFATGLMVSESLAAAEKLAKEGIDAAVINIHTIKPIDAACVTEWAEKCGKVITVEEHSVIGGLGDAVADVLMGKVNCKFHKIGVNDRFGQSGKAADVLREYGLTADQIAETVKANI
;
A
#
# COMPACT_ATOMS: atom_id res chain seq x y z
N PHE A 1 17.95 8.97 -2.14
CA PHE A 1 17.40 7.68 -2.55
C PHE A 1 18.49 6.61 -2.55
N GLU A 2 18.28 5.56 -1.78
CA GLU A 2 19.19 4.41 -1.68
C GLU A 2 18.47 3.15 -2.12
N ILE A 3 19.17 2.31 -2.90
CA ILE A 3 18.63 1.02 -3.31
C ILE A 3 18.39 0.15 -2.07
N GLY A 4 17.19 -0.43 -1.99
CA GLY A 4 16.82 -1.29 -0.85
C GLY A 4 16.34 -0.53 0.37
N LYS A 5 16.19 0.79 0.27
CA LYS A 5 15.64 1.62 1.36
C LYS A 5 14.31 2.22 0.96
N ALA A 6 13.33 2.08 1.83
CA ALA A 6 12.01 2.68 1.63
C ALA A 6 12.01 4.12 2.10
N ASN A 7 11.09 4.92 1.57
CA ASN A 7 10.87 6.30 2.02
C ASN A 7 9.56 6.41 2.75
N VAL A 8 9.60 6.86 4.00
CA VAL A 8 8.40 7.17 4.76
C VAL A 8 7.97 8.58 4.35
N LEU A 9 6.88 8.68 3.61
CA LEU A 9 6.38 9.96 3.09
C LEU A 9 5.36 10.61 4.03
N ARG A 10 4.67 9.81 4.83
CA ARG A 10 3.72 10.29 5.83
C ARG A 10 3.75 9.32 6.99
N GLU A 11 3.91 9.84 8.20
CA GLU A 11 3.83 9.02 9.39
C GLU A 11 2.37 8.89 9.84
N GLY A 12 2.05 7.81 10.51
CA GLY A 12 0.72 7.55 11.04
C GLY A 12 0.75 6.36 11.97
N LYS A 13 -0.33 6.16 12.72
CA LYS A 13 -0.37 5.14 13.77
C LYS A 13 -1.50 4.11 13.60
N ASP A 14 -2.46 4.37 12.71
CA ASP A 14 -3.65 3.52 12.61
C ASP A 14 -3.53 2.46 11.54
N VAL A 15 -2.86 2.77 10.45
CA VAL A 15 -2.65 1.83 9.35
C VAL A 15 -1.38 2.21 8.60
N ALA A 16 -0.62 1.21 8.14
CA ALA A 16 0.56 1.42 7.31
C ALA A 16 0.22 1.06 5.86
N ILE A 17 0.35 2.01 4.96
CA ILE A 17 0.10 1.82 3.54
C ILE A 17 1.45 1.80 2.82
N PHE A 18 1.78 0.65 2.24
CA PHE A 18 2.99 0.48 1.42
C PHE A 18 2.57 0.54 -0.04
N ALA A 19 3.18 1.44 -0.79
CA ALA A 19 2.78 1.69 -2.17
C ALA A 19 3.98 1.77 -3.09
N THR A 20 3.77 1.50 -4.37
CA THR A 20 4.79 1.62 -5.42
C THR A 20 4.27 2.44 -6.59
N GLY A 21 5.21 3.08 -7.29
CA GLY A 21 4.92 3.77 -8.56
C GLY A 21 3.86 4.83 -8.44
N LEU A 22 2.93 4.83 -9.38
CA LEU A 22 1.83 5.80 -9.42
C LEU A 22 0.93 5.70 -8.19
N MET A 23 0.91 4.55 -7.53
CA MET A 23 0.04 4.36 -6.38
C MET A 23 0.50 5.13 -5.16
N VAL A 24 1.74 5.64 -5.16
CA VAL A 24 2.24 6.44 -4.05
C VAL A 24 1.43 7.74 -3.92
N SER A 25 1.24 8.48 -5.02
CA SER A 25 0.45 9.72 -4.95
C SER A 25 -1.01 9.46 -4.65
N GLU A 26 -1.59 8.39 -5.20
CA GLU A 26 -2.98 8.02 -4.88
C GLU A 26 -3.12 7.63 -3.41
N SER A 27 -2.12 6.93 -2.86
CA SER A 27 -2.13 6.56 -1.45
C SER A 27 -1.98 7.76 -0.52
N LEU A 28 -1.15 8.75 -0.91
CA LEU A 28 -1.04 9.99 -0.14
C LEU A 28 -2.36 10.76 -0.14
N ALA A 29 -3.03 10.85 -1.29
CA ALA A 29 -4.33 11.50 -1.36
C ALA A 29 -5.37 10.73 -0.54
N ALA A 30 -5.33 9.40 -0.56
CA ALA A 30 -6.20 8.58 0.28
C ALA A 30 -5.95 8.83 1.77
N ALA A 31 -4.68 8.96 2.17
CA ALA A 31 -4.33 9.24 3.56
C ALA A 31 -4.88 10.60 4.02
N GLU A 32 -4.87 11.60 3.15
CA GLU A 32 -5.47 12.89 3.44
C GLU A 32 -6.97 12.77 3.70
N LYS A 33 -7.66 11.99 2.87
CA LYS A 33 -9.10 11.74 3.05
C LYS A 33 -9.39 10.99 4.34
N LEU A 34 -8.57 9.99 4.66
CA LEU A 34 -8.71 9.21 5.89
C LEU A 34 -8.48 10.09 7.13
N ALA A 35 -7.53 11.02 7.05
CA ALA A 35 -7.24 11.93 8.16
C ALA A 35 -8.47 12.77 8.52
N LYS A 36 -9.25 13.18 7.53
CA LYS A 36 -10.49 13.95 7.75
C LYS A 36 -11.54 13.13 8.49
N GLU A 37 -11.42 11.81 8.47
CA GLU A 37 -12.33 10.89 9.15
C GLU A 37 -11.72 10.33 10.44
N GLY A 38 -10.61 10.91 10.89
CA GLY A 38 -9.96 10.50 12.15
C GLY A 38 -9.07 9.28 12.04
N ILE A 39 -8.73 8.85 10.84
CA ILE A 39 -7.84 7.70 10.62
C ILE A 39 -6.47 8.22 10.22
N ASP A 40 -5.46 7.87 11.02
CA ASP A 40 -4.09 8.35 10.85
C ASP A 40 -3.26 7.30 10.10
N ALA A 41 -3.11 7.49 8.79
CA ALA A 41 -2.44 6.52 7.93
C ALA A 41 -0.99 6.92 7.67
N ALA A 42 -0.08 5.95 7.80
CA ALA A 42 1.29 6.10 7.34
C ALA A 42 1.35 5.70 5.86
N VAL A 43 2.18 6.38 5.08
CA VAL A 43 2.39 6.04 3.66
C VAL A 43 3.89 5.89 3.42
N ILE A 44 4.27 4.72 2.95
CA ILE A 44 5.66 4.36 2.72
C ILE A 44 5.84 3.98 1.25
N ASN A 45 6.78 4.65 0.59
CA ASN A 45 7.13 4.35 -0.79
C ASN A 45 8.15 3.21 -0.82
N ILE A 46 7.74 2.08 -1.39
CA ILE A 46 8.64 0.94 -1.63
C ILE A 46 9.05 0.98 -3.10
N HIS A 47 10.23 1.49 -3.38
CA HIS A 47 10.71 1.57 -4.76
C HIS A 47 11.64 0.43 -5.16
N THR A 48 11.94 -0.47 -4.25
CA THR A 48 12.72 -1.67 -4.53
C THR A 48 12.06 -2.86 -3.85
N ILE A 49 11.68 -3.87 -4.64
CA ILE A 49 11.06 -5.09 -4.08
C ILE A 49 12.10 -6.16 -3.82
N LYS A 50 13.17 -6.17 -4.59
CA LYS A 50 14.27 -7.13 -4.43
C LYS A 50 15.60 -6.38 -4.45
N PRO A 51 16.23 -6.16 -3.29
CA PRO A 51 15.78 -6.50 -1.93
C PRO A 51 14.75 -5.49 -1.41
N ILE A 52 13.76 -5.97 -0.70
CA ILE A 52 12.81 -5.10 -0.02
C ILE A 52 13.40 -4.61 1.31
N ASP A 53 13.03 -3.40 1.75
CA ASP A 53 13.45 -2.86 3.04
C ASP A 53 12.67 -3.53 4.18
N ALA A 54 13.12 -4.71 4.57
CA ALA A 54 12.44 -5.53 5.56
C ALA A 54 12.36 -4.84 6.92
N ALA A 55 13.37 -4.08 7.30
CA ALA A 55 13.39 -3.37 8.58
C ALA A 55 12.28 -2.31 8.64
N CYS A 56 12.12 -1.54 7.56
CA CYS A 56 11.08 -0.52 7.48
C CYS A 56 9.68 -1.16 7.49
N VAL A 57 9.49 -2.22 6.71
CA VAL A 57 8.22 -2.93 6.66
C VAL A 57 7.83 -3.45 8.04
N THR A 58 8.76 -4.10 8.72
CA THR A 58 8.52 -4.66 10.05
C THR A 58 8.20 -3.56 11.06
N GLU A 59 8.97 -2.48 11.06
CA GLU A 59 8.78 -1.37 11.99
C GLU A 59 7.37 -0.77 11.88
N TRP A 60 6.93 -0.46 10.66
CA TRP A 60 5.64 0.19 10.47
C TRP A 60 4.47 -0.76 10.65
N ALA A 61 4.64 -2.04 10.33
CA ALA A 61 3.62 -3.04 10.61
C ALA A 61 3.41 -3.21 12.11
N GLU A 62 4.49 -3.21 12.89
CA GLU A 62 4.40 -3.29 14.35
C GLU A 62 3.75 -2.05 14.96
N LYS A 63 4.11 -0.86 14.45
CA LYS A 63 3.54 0.40 14.95
C LYS A 63 2.05 0.50 14.72
N CYS A 64 1.60 0.08 13.56
CA CYS A 64 0.20 0.29 13.15
C CYS A 64 -0.69 -0.92 13.40
N GLY A 65 -0.15 -2.13 13.34
CA GLY A 65 -0.93 -3.35 13.50
C GLY A 65 -1.87 -3.67 12.35
N LYS A 66 -1.91 -2.81 11.32
CA LYS A 66 -2.75 -2.96 10.13
C LYS A 66 -1.93 -2.54 8.94
N VAL A 67 -1.89 -3.38 7.92
CA VAL A 67 -1.04 -3.17 6.74
C VAL A 67 -1.86 -3.29 5.48
N ILE A 68 -1.72 -2.29 4.61
CA ILE A 68 -2.34 -2.29 3.28
C ILE A 68 -1.21 -2.10 2.28
N THR A 69 -1.19 -2.91 1.23
CA THR A 69 -0.27 -2.70 0.11
C THR A 69 -1.06 -2.23 -1.09
N VAL A 70 -0.51 -1.27 -1.84
CA VAL A 70 -1.17 -0.69 -3.01
C VAL A 70 -0.21 -0.70 -4.18
N GLU A 71 -0.57 -1.40 -5.24
CA GLU A 71 0.24 -1.50 -6.45
C GLU A 71 -0.66 -1.54 -7.67
N GLU A 72 -0.12 -1.09 -8.81
CA GLU A 72 -0.84 -1.07 -10.06
C GLU A 72 -0.66 -2.34 -10.88
N HIS A 73 0.02 -3.32 -10.30
CA HIS A 73 0.28 -4.62 -10.91
C HIS A 73 -0.57 -5.70 -10.25
N SER A 74 -0.45 -6.93 -10.74
CA SER A 74 -1.14 -8.06 -10.14
C SER A 74 -0.79 -8.20 -8.66
N VAL A 75 -1.78 -8.51 -7.83
CA VAL A 75 -1.55 -8.79 -6.40
C VAL A 75 -0.78 -10.09 -6.20
N ILE A 76 -0.57 -10.88 -7.26
CA ILE A 76 0.19 -12.12 -7.20
C ILE A 76 1.64 -11.84 -7.61
N GLY A 77 2.59 -12.13 -6.72
CA GLY A 77 4.02 -12.00 -7.00
C GLY A 77 4.58 -10.58 -6.97
N GLY A 78 3.77 -9.60 -6.57
CA GLY A 78 4.19 -8.19 -6.54
C GLY A 78 4.56 -7.70 -5.15
N LEU A 79 4.29 -6.40 -4.92
CA LEU A 79 4.59 -5.73 -3.65
C LEU A 79 3.90 -6.42 -2.47
N GLY A 80 2.61 -6.74 -2.62
CA GLY A 80 1.85 -7.34 -1.53
C GLY A 80 2.46 -8.64 -1.06
N ASP A 81 2.88 -9.49 -1.99
CA ASP A 81 3.52 -10.76 -1.64
C ASP A 81 4.88 -10.54 -0.98
N ALA A 82 5.66 -9.58 -1.45
CA ALA A 82 6.96 -9.27 -0.86
C ALA A 82 6.82 -8.76 0.57
N VAL A 83 5.84 -7.90 0.82
CA VAL A 83 5.56 -7.40 2.17
C VAL A 83 5.05 -8.54 3.06
N ALA A 84 4.14 -9.35 2.56
CA ALA A 84 3.61 -10.49 3.32
C ALA A 84 4.73 -11.46 3.72
N ASP A 85 5.66 -11.74 2.83
CA ASP A 85 6.79 -12.63 3.13
C ASP A 85 7.65 -12.09 4.27
N VAL A 86 7.86 -10.77 4.32
CA VAL A 86 8.60 -10.15 5.42
C VAL A 86 7.88 -10.33 6.74
N LEU A 87 6.56 -10.17 6.74
CA LEU A 87 5.75 -10.15 7.97
C LEU A 87 5.36 -11.54 8.47
N MET A 88 5.36 -12.53 7.60
CA MET A 88 4.90 -13.88 7.93
C MET A 88 5.68 -14.48 9.10
N GLY A 89 4.95 -14.84 10.15
CA GLY A 89 5.54 -15.44 11.35
C GLY A 89 6.32 -14.47 12.24
N LYS A 90 6.38 -13.18 11.88
CA LYS A 90 7.15 -12.17 12.63
C LYS A 90 6.26 -11.09 13.26
N VAL A 91 5.24 -10.65 12.54
CA VAL A 91 4.35 -9.59 13.00
C VAL A 91 2.91 -10.06 12.90
N ASN A 92 2.18 -9.90 14.00
CA ASN A 92 0.75 -10.21 14.01
C ASN A 92 -0.01 -8.94 13.66
N CYS A 93 -0.50 -8.86 12.43
CA CYS A 93 -1.21 -7.67 11.93
C CYS A 93 -2.31 -8.07 10.96
N LYS A 94 -3.27 -7.17 10.76
CA LYS A 94 -4.23 -7.31 9.66
C LYS A 94 -3.51 -6.93 8.38
N PHE A 95 -3.80 -7.64 7.31
CA PHE A 95 -3.10 -7.44 6.03
C PHE A 95 -4.09 -7.51 4.88
N HIS A 96 -4.02 -6.54 3.97
CA HIS A 96 -4.85 -6.53 2.77
C HIS A 96 -4.05 -5.98 1.58
N LYS A 97 -4.21 -6.61 0.43
CA LYS A 97 -3.56 -6.17 -0.81
C LYS A 97 -4.56 -5.43 -1.69
N ILE A 98 -4.17 -4.27 -2.18
CA ILE A 98 -4.92 -3.53 -3.20
C ILE A 98 -4.07 -3.55 -4.47
N GLY A 99 -4.65 -4.02 -5.56
CA GLY A 99 -3.96 -4.10 -6.84
C GLY A 99 -4.87 -4.75 -7.87
N VAL A 100 -4.28 -5.12 -9.00
CA VAL A 100 -5.01 -5.83 -10.05
C VAL A 100 -5.16 -7.30 -9.65
N ASN A 101 -6.39 -7.80 -9.67
CA ASN A 101 -6.70 -9.18 -9.24
C ASN A 101 -6.52 -10.16 -10.39
N ASP A 102 -5.29 -10.26 -10.90
CA ASP A 102 -4.92 -11.24 -11.94
C ASP A 102 -5.87 -11.18 -13.16
N ARG A 103 -6.18 -9.96 -13.57
CA ARG A 103 -7.03 -9.69 -14.75
C ARG A 103 -6.17 -9.11 -15.86
N PHE A 104 -6.59 -9.32 -17.10
CA PHE A 104 -5.93 -8.68 -18.24
C PHE A 104 -6.11 -7.18 -18.15
N GLY A 105 -5.04 -6.44 -18.46
CA GLY A 105 -5.10 -5.00 -18.51
C GLY A 105 -6.07 -4.56 -19.60
N GLN A 106 -6.77 -3.45 -19.36
CA GLN A 106 -7.65 -2.86 -20.33
C GLN A 106 -6.98 -1.67 -21.00
N SER A 107 -7.27 -1.48 -22.26
CA SER A 107 -6.83 -0.27 -22.95
C SER A 107 -7.77 0.88 -22.60
N GLY A 108 -7.21 2.08 -22.49
CA GLY A 108 -7.98 3.27 -22.15
C GLY A 108 -7.10 4.30 -21.46
N LYS A 109 -7.73 5.37 -21.00
CA LYS A 109 -7.03 6.40 -20.25
C LYS A 109 -6.62 5.87 -18.89
N ALA A 110 -5.45 6.27 -18.42
CA ALA A 110 -4.91 5.80 -17.15
C ALA A 110 -5.89 5.99 -15.99
N ALA A 111 -6.57 7.14 -15.94
CA ALA A 111 -7.53 7.42 -14.87
C ALA A 111 -8.71 6.45 -14.87
N ASP A 112 -9.19 6.07 -16.06
CA ASP A 112 -10.30 5.13 -16.19
C ASP A 112 -9.88 3.71 -15.78
N VAL A 113 -8.65 3.32 -16.14
CA VAL A 113 -8.10 2.03 -15.75
C VAL A 113 -7.96 1.95 -14.23
N LEU A 114 -7.42 2.98 -13.61
CA LEU A 114 -7.30 3.01 -12.14
C LEU A 114 -8.66 2.88 -11.45
N ARG A 115 -9.66 3.59 -11.97
CA ARG A 115 -11.00 3.54 -11.38
C ARG A 115 -11.61 2.14 -11.50
N GLU A 116 -11.42 1.50 -12.64
CA GLU A 116 -11.98 0.16 -12.84
C GLU A 116 -11.40 -0.87 -11.90
N TYR A 117 -10.12 -0.76 -11.56
CA TYR A 117 -9.47 -1.70 -10.64
C TYR A 117 -9.51 -1.27 -9.18
N GLY A 118 -10.21 -0.19 -8.87
CA GLY A 118 -10.34 0.26 -7.47
C GLY A 118 -9.08 0.95 -6.93
N LEU A 119 -8.31 1.59 -7.81
CA LEU A 119 -7.01 2.17 -7.48
C LEU A 119 -7.00 3.69 -7.36
N THR A 120 -8.16 4.35 -7.43
CA THR A 120 -8.20 5.81 -7.20
C THR A 120 -8.08 6.10 -5.70
N ALA A 121 -7.70 7.33 -5.36
CA ALA A 121 -7.57 7.75 -3.97
C ALA A 121 -8.86 7.49 -3.16
N ASP A 122 -10.02 7.84 -3.72
CA ASP A 122 -11.31 7.60 -3.05
C ASP A 122 -11.54 6.11 -2.80
N GLN A 123 -11.27 5.29 -3.80
CA GLN A 123 -11.46 3.84 -3.70
C GLN A 123 -10.48 3.21 -2.72
N ILE A 124 -9.23 3.69 -2.71
CA ILE A 124 -8.22 3.22 -1.75
C ILE A 124 -8.68 3.55 -0.33
N ALA A 125 -9.13 4.78 -0.09
CA ALA A 125 -9.60 5.19 1.22
C ALA A 125 -10.78 4.32 1.69
N GLU A 126 -11.73 4.03 0.81
CA GLU A 126 -12.87 3.17 1.15
C GLU A 126 -12.43 1.74 1.46
N THR A 127 -11.50 1.20 0.68
CA THR A 127 -10.97 -0.15 0.91
C THR A 127 -10.22 -0.22 2.24
N VAL A 128 -9.42 0.80 2.56
CA VAL A 128 -8.72 0.85 3.84
C VAL A 128 -9.72 0.84 4.99
N LYS A 129 -10.76 1.68 4.93
CA LYS A 129 -11.79 1.72 5.99
C LYS A 129 -12.48 0.38 6.18
N ALA A 130 -12.71 -0.35 5.09
CA ALA A 130 -13.37 -1.65 5.15
C ALA A 130 -12.47 -2.75 5.75
N ASN A 131 -11.15 -2.53 5.80
CA ASN A 131 -10.19 -3.55 6.20
C ASN A 131 -9.41 -3.20 7.48
N ILE A 132 -9.81 -2.17 8.17
CA ILE A 132 -9.24 -1.83 9.48
C ILE A 132 -10.34 -1.86 10.57
#